data_fa0e3ff32f55be0fa7d0f9ed15a19b84
#
_entry.id   fa0e3ff32f55be0fa7d0f9ed15a19b84
#
_cell.length_a   1.000
_cell.length_b   1.000
_cell.length_c   1.000
_cell.angle_alpha   90.00
_cell.angle_beta   90.00
_cell.angle_gamma   90.00
#
_symmetry.space_group_name_H-M   'P 1'
#
loop_
_entity.id
_entity.type
_entity.pdbx_description
1 polymer ?
#
loop_
_entity_poly.entity_id
_entity_poly.type
_entity_poly.pdbx_seq_one_letter_code
_entity_poly.pdbx_strand_id
1 'polypeptide(L)'
;KVTLILAPLVASFGVPVAKMSGRGLGHTGGTIDKLESIKGFQIERNQDGFIKQVQDIGVSVIGQSDQLVKADKLLYALRDVTATVDTIPLIASSVMSKKIAAGADAILLDVTVGEGAFMKTVDEARELAQTMVNLGKAVGRKTVAVITDMSQPLGRAIGNRLEILEALEILQGKGREDISHFICELAQIMLSLANVEKTVEEVRQHLEN
;
A
#
# COMPACT_ATOMS: atom_id res chain seq x y z
N LYS A 1 -7.53 -1.68 -2.82
CA LYS A 1 -7.22 -2.95 -3.51
C LYS A 1 -5.81 -3.02 -4.11
N VAL A 2 -5.16 -1.89 -4.43
CA VAL A 2 -3.81 -1.84 -5.03
C VAL A 2 -2.83 -2.78 -4.33
N THR A 3 -2.69 -2.69 -3.01
CA THR A 3 -1.79 -3.56 -2.23
C THR A 3 -2.04 -5.05 -2.44
N LEU A 4 -3.31 -5.45 -2.58
CA LEU A 4 -3.70 -6.86 -2.70
C LEU A 4 -3.24 -7.49 -4.02
N ILE A 5 -3.05 -6.65 -5.04
CA ILE A 5 -2.60 -7.08 -6.37
C ILE A 5 -1.09 -6.84 -6.50
N LEU A 6 -0.65 -5.64 -6.14
CA LEU A 6 0.73 -5.19 -6.33
C LEU A 6 1.74 -6.00 -5.50
N ALA A 7 1.41 -6.31 -4.24
CA ALA A 7 2.34 -6.99 -3.35
C ALA A 7 2.69 -8.42 -3.82
N PRO A 8 1.72 -9.32 -4.14
CA PRO A 8 2.05 -10.63 -4.68
C PRO A 8 2.69 -10.56 -6.09
N LEU A 9 2.26 -9.63 -6.95
CA LEU A 9 2.86 -9.44 -8.27
C LEU A 9 4.34 -9.10 -8.17
N VAL A 10 4.73 -8.15 -7.33
CA VAL A 10 6.14 -7.76 -7.13
C VAL A 10 6.92 -8.91 -6.49
N ALA A 11 6.33 -9.63 -5.53
CA ALA A 11 6.95 -10.79 -4.89
C ALA A 11 7.23 -11.93 -5.88
N SER A 12 6.38 -12.13 -6.90
CA SER A 12 6.59 -13.17 -7.93
C SER A 12 7.82 -12.92 -8.81
N PHE A 13 8.35 -11.69 -8.84
CA PHE A 13 9.64 -11.35 -9.45
C PHE A 13 10.84 -11.54 -8.50
N GLY A 14 10.63 -12.12 -7.32
CA GLY A 14 11.67 -12.36 -6.32
C GLY A 14 12.00 -11.14 -5.46
N VAL A 15 11.21 -10.07 -5.53
CA VAL A 15 11.39 -8.86 -4.68
C VAL A 15 10.47 -8.97 -3.47
N PRO A 16 11.02 -9.12 -2.25
CA PRO A 16 10.20 -9.32 -1.06
C PRO A 16 9.40 -8.06 -0.71
N VAL A 17 8.11 -8.26 -0.37
CA VAL A 17 7.20 -7.18 0.03
C VAL A 17 6.73 -7.37 1.46
N ALA A 18 7.31 -6.62 2.38
CA ALA A 18 6.95 -6.59 3.79
C ALA A 18 6.12 -5.32 4.08
N LYS A 19 4.83 -5.47 4.38
CA LYS A 19 3.93 -4.33 4.53
C LYS A 19 3.15 -4.36 5.84
N MET A 20 3.23 -3.27 6.60
CA MET A 20 2.24 -2.94 7.62
C MET A 20 1.18 -2.01 7.06
N SER A 21 -0.08 -2.27 7.37
CA SER A 21 -1.21 -1.48 6.90
C SER A 21 -2.16 -1.14 8.04
N GLY A 22 -2.96 -0.09 7.86
CA GLY A 22 -3.99 0.33 8.80
C GLY A 22 -5.38 -0.16 8.40
N ARG A 23 -6.32 0.03 9.32
CA ARG A 23 -7.76 -0.02 9.05
C ARG A 23 -8.21 1.20 8.28
N GLY A 24 -9.43 1.20 7.80
CA GLY A 24 -10.08 2.39 7.25
C GLY A 24 -10.14 3.52 8.28
N LEU A 25 -10.03 4.76 7.81
CA LEU A 25 -10.14 5.96 8.62
C LEU A 25 -11.00 6.99 7.88
N GLY A 26 -11.92 7.63 8.58
CA GLY A 26 -12.89 8.51 7.96
C GLY A 26 -13.75 7.77 6.93
N HIS A 27 -13.79 8.27 5.71
CA HIS A 27 -14.56 7.68 4.60
C HIS A 27 -13.81 6.60 3.80
N THR A 28 -12.55 6.28 4.17
CA THR A 28 -11.71 5.36 3.40
C THR A 28 -11.88 3.91 3.84
N GLY A 29 -11.69 2.96 2.92
CA GLY A 29 -11.61 1.54 3.22
C GLY A 29 -10.17 1.09 3.49
N GLY A 30 -9.94 0.37 4.60
CA GLY A 30 -8.61 -0.12 4.99
C GLY A 30 -8.22 -1.42 4.27
N THR A 31 -6.93 -1.61 4.05
CA THR A 31 -6.41 -2.89 3.52
C THR A 31 -6.66 -4.03 4.50
N ILE A 32 -6.50 -3.77 5.81
CA ILE A 32 -6.70 -4.77 6.85
C ILE A 32 -8.16 -5.22 6.91
N ASP A 33 -9.12 -4.29 6.80
CA ASP A 33 -10.55 -4.60 6.79
C ASP A 33 -10.94 -5.51 5.61
N LYS A 34 -10.27 -5.35 4.46
CA LYS A 34 -10.45 -6.22 3.29
C LYS A 34 -9.89 -7.62 3.56
N LEU A 35 -8.69 -7.73 4.10
CA LEU A 35 -8.05 -9.02 4.41
C LEU A 35 -8.82 -9.80 5.47
N GLU A 36 -9.40 -9.16 6.47
CA GLU A 36 -10.26 -9.81 7.47
C GLU A 36 -11.53 -10.44 6.88
N SER A 37 -11.96 -9.99 5.70
CA SER A 37 -13.08 -10.63 4.99
C SER A 37 -12.76 -12.03 4.44
N ILE A 38 -11.48 -12.42 4.44
CA ILE A 38 -11.02 -13.77 4.09
C ILE A 38 -11.06 -14.62 5.33
N LYS A 39 -11.89 -15.66 5.32
CA LYS A 39 -12.04 -16.57 6.47
C LYS A 39 -10.70 -17.21 6.87
N GLY A 40 -10.30 -16.99 8.12
CA GLY A 40 -9.07 -17.57 8.68
C GLY A 40 -7.80 -16.73 8.42
N PHE A 41 -7.91 -15.59 7.73
CA PHE A 41 -6.77 -14.69 7.55
C PHE A 41 -6.36 -14.04 8.88
N GLN A 42 -5.08 -14.11 9.22
CA GLN A 42 -4.53 -13.55 10.45
C GLN A 42 -3.84 -12.22 10.13
N ILE A 43 -4.44 -11.14 10.61
CA ILE A 43 -3.92 -9.76 10.43
C ILE A 43 -2.85 -9.38 11.45
N GLU A 44 -2.80 -10.07 12.59
CA GLU A 44 -1.82 -9.85 13.63
C GLU A 44 -0.79 -10.99 13.62
N ARG A 45 0.47 -10.63 13.58
CA ARG A 45 1.60 -11.55 13.71
C ARG A 45 2.67 -10.90 14.58
N ASN A 46 3.39 -11.72 15.34
CA ASN A 46 4.61 -11.26 15.98
C ASN A 46 5.72 -11.03 14.92
N GLN A 47 6.80 -10.39 15.32
CA GLN A 47 7.90 -10.04 14.43
C GLN A 47 8.49 -11.25 13.71
N ASP A 48 8.73 -12.35 14.42
CA ASP A 48 9.31 -13.58 13.84
C ASP A 48 8.39 -14.20 12.79
N GLY A 49 7.09 -14.28 13.08
CA GLY A 49 6.09 -14.77 12.12
C GLY A 49 5.94 -13.89 10.88
N PHE A 50 6.10 -12.57 11.04
CA PHE A 50 6.10 -11.63 9.93
C PHE A 50 7.32 -11.84 9.02
N ILE A 51 8.51 -11.88 9.61
CA ILE A 51 9.77 -12.11 8.88
C ILE A 51 9.75 -13.48 8.20
N LYS A 52 9.36 -14.52 8.94
CA LYS A 52 9.27 -15.88 8.40
C LYS A 52 8.36 -15.96 7.18
N GLN A 53 7.19 -15.33 7.23
CA GLN A 53 6.28 -15.35 6.08
C GLN A 53 6.88 -14.66 4.85
N VAL A 54 7.58 -13.53 5.02
CA VAL A 54 8.29 -12.87 3.90
C VAL A 54 9.38 -13.79 3.33
N GLN A 55 10.11 -14.50 4.18
CA GLN A 55 11.14 -15.45 3.74
C GLN A 55 10.54 -16.65 2.98
N ASP A 56 9.40 -17.18 3.46
CA ASP A 56 8.78 -18.39 2.91
C ASP A 56 8.08 -18.12 1.55
N ILE A 57 7.38 -17.00 1.42
CA ILE A 57 6.52 -16.72 0.25
C ILE A 57 6.74 -15.35 -0.40
N GLY A 58 7.74 -14.58 0.03
CA GLY A 58 8.07 -13.28 -0.54
C GLY A 58 7.15 -12.13 -0.14
N VAL A 59 6.03 -12.38 0.54
CA VAL A 59 5.05 -11.33 0.87
C VAL A 59 4.43 -11.50 2.25
N SER A 60 4.31 -10.41 2.99
CA SER A 60 3.50 -10.37 4.21
C SER A 60 2.82 -9.01 4.37
N VAL A 61 1.52 -9.05 4.66
CA VAL A 61 0.73 -7.84 4.97
C VAL A 61 0.08 -8.03 6.33
N ILE A 62 0.45 -7.19 7.29
CA ILE A 62 -0.04 -7.24 8.67
C ILE A 62 -0.63 -5.90 9.12
N GLY A 63 -1.43 -5.94 10.19
CA GLY A 63 -1.89 -4.76 10.91
C GLY A 63 -0.85 -4.19 11.87
N GLN A 64 -1.17 -3.04 12.44
CA GLN A 64 -0.44 -2.50 13.60
C GLN A 64 -0.71 -3.37 14.82
N SER A 65 0.29 -3.55 15.67
CA SER A 65 0.16 -4.28 16.93
C SER A 65 0.68 -3.45 18.11
N ASP A 66 0.49 -3.94 19.32
CA ASP A 66 1.04 -3.28 20.52
C ASP A 66 2.56 -3.39 20.61
N GLN A 67 3.17 -4.25 19.82
CA GLN A 67 4.62 -4.43 19.74
C GLN A 67 5.26 -3.69 18.57
N LEU A 68 4.47 -3.40 17.52
CA LEU A 68 4.93 -2.75 16.29
C LEU A 68 4.16 -1.47 16.05
N VAL A 69 4.88 -0.34 15.95
CA VAL A 69 4.34 1.02 15.72
C VAL A 69 3.24 1.43 16.71
N LYS A 70 3.41 1.10 17.99
CA LYS A 70 2.42 1.39 19.05
C LYS A 70 2.02 2.86 19.10
N ALA A 71 2.97 3.77 19.00
CA ALA A 71 2.71 5.21 19.02
C ALA A 71 1.79 5.63 17.85
N ASP A 72 2.05 5.12 16.63
CA ASP A 72 1.19 5.39 15.49
C ASP A 72 -0.20 4.79 15.67
N LYS A 73 -0.34 3.58 16.24
CA LYS A 73 -1.63 2.96 16.54
C LYS A 73 -2.50 3.87 17.44
N LEU A 74 -1.91 4.45 18.48
CA LEU A 74 -2.61 5.34 19.41
C LEU A 74 -2.95 6.69 18.75
N LEU A 75 -1.99 7.30 18.05
CA LEU A 75 -2.21 8.56 17.34
C LEU A 75 -3.24 8.41 16.21
N TYR A 76 -3.22 7.29 15.50
CA TYR A 76 -4.15 7.00 14.43
C TYR A 76 -5.60 6.91 14.94
N ALA A 77 -5.82 6.22 16.05
CA ALA A 77 -7.14 6.15 16.69
C ALA A 77 -7.60 7.53 17.20
N LEU A 78 -6.67 8.34 17.72
CA LEU A 78 -6.98 9.68 18.22
C LEU A 78 -7.40 10.64 17.10
N ARG A 79 -6.81 10.52 15.91
CA ARG A 79 -7.12 11.38 14.75
C ARG A 79 -8.60 11.31 14.36
N ASP A 80 -9.22 10.14 14.47
CA ASP A 80 -10.62 9.94 14.10
C ASP A 80 -11.58 10.75 14.98
N VAL A 81 -11.24 10.94 16.27
CA VAL A 81 -12.08 11.66 17.25
C VAL A 81 -11.68 13.12 17.47
N THR A 82 -10.58 13.58 16.90
CA THR A 82 -10.07 14.96 17.06
C THR A 82 -10.18 15.80 15.80
N ALA A 83 -10.85 15.30 14.75
CA ALA A 83 -10.98 15.98 13.45
C ALA A 83 -9.63 16.39 12.82
N THR A 84 -8.60 15.53 12.95
CA THR A 84 -7.25 15.77 12.41
C THR A 84 -6.84 14.71 11.38
N VAL A 85 -7.83 14.06 10.75
CA VAL A 85 -7.61 12.96 9.79
C VAL A 85 -6.84 13.41 8.56
N ASP A 86 -7.15 14.58 8.03
CA ASP A 86 -6.60 15.17 6.79
C ASP A 86 -5.33 16.01 6.99
N THR A 87 -4.80 16.08 8.20
CA THR A 87 -3.61 16.86 8.52
C THR A 87 -2.36 16.24 7.91
N ILE A 88 -1.71 16.93 6.96
CA ILE A 88 -0.54 16.43 6.20
C ILE A 88 0.58 15.88 7.08
N PRO A 89 1.08 16.58 8.13
CA PRO A 89 2.13 16.02 8.98
C PRO A 89 1.74 14.72 9.68
N LEU A 90 0.49 14.58 10.11
CA LEU A 90 0.00 13.37 10.77
C LEU A 90 -0.22 12.23 9.78
N ILE A 91 -0.65 12.52 8.56
CA ILE A 91 -0.72 11.52 7.48
C ILE A 91 0.70 11.02 7.18
N ALA A 92 1.64 11.93 6.93
CA ALA A 92 3.01 11.60 6.57
C ALA A 92 3.70 10.76 7.65
N SER A 93 3.62 11.15 8.91
CA SER A 93 4.22 10.40 10.02
C SER A 93 3.61 9.01 10.18
N SER A 94 2.29 8.89 10.09
CA SER A 94 1.58 7.61 10.19
C SER A 94 1.92 6.66 9.03
N VAL A 95 1.99 7.17 7.81
CA VAL A 95 2.35 6.37 6.63
C VAL A 95 3.79 5.91 6.72
N MET A 96 4.72 6.82 7.01
CA MET A 96 6.16 6.53 6.98
C MET A 96 6.63 5.68 8.16
N SER A 97 6.10 5.88 9.37
CA SER A 97 6.45 5.06 10.54
C SER A 97 6.24 3.57 10.29
N LYS A 98 5.13 3.18 9.65
CA LYS A 98 4.84 1.79 9.30
C LYS A 98 5.85 1.18 8.33
N LYS A 99 6.27 1.95 7.31
CA LYS A 99 7.21 1.49 6.29
C LYS A 99 8.63 1.37 6.85
N ILE A 100 9.02 2.33 7.68
CA ILE A 100 10.32 2.32 8.36
C ILE A 100 10.37 1.16 9.35
N ALA A 101 9.34 0.96 10.16
CA ALA A 101 9.27 -0.12 11.13
C ALA A 101 9.19 -1.52 10.48
N ALA A 102 8.61 -1.64 9.28
CA ALA A 102 8.64 -2.87 8.49
C ALA A 102 10.02 -3.21 7.93
N GLY A 103 11.01 -2.30 8.06
CA GLY A 103 12.37 -2.52 7.57
C GLY A 103 12.54 -2.32 6.06
N ALA A 104 11.63 -1.59 5.39
CA ALA A 104 11.69 -1.39 3.95
C ALA A 104 12.95 -0.60 3.54
N ASP A 105 13.74 -1.13 2.61
CA ASP A 105 14.90 -0.46 2.02
C ASP A 105 14.48 0.53 0.92
N ALA A 106 13.40 0.20 0.21
CA ALA A 106 12.80 1.02 -0.83
C ALA A 106 11.29 1.18 -0.59
N ILE A 107 10.79 2.37 -0.85
CA ILE A 107 9.39 2.74 -0.57
C ILE A 107 8.80 3.41 -1.80
N LEU A 108 7.72 2.83 -2.32
CA LEU A 108 6.83 3.49 -3.28
C LEU A 108 5.59 3.99 -2.52
N LEU A 109 5.29 5.26 -2.71
CA LEU A 109 4.12 5.94 -2.15
C LEU A 109 3.14 6.26 -3.28
N ASP A 110 1.94 5.75 -3.17
CA ASP A 110 0.80 6.13 -4.01
C ASP A 110 0.00 7.21 -3.26
N VAL A 111 0.09 8.45 -3.72
CA VAL A 111 -0.57 9.63 -3.13
C VAL A 111 -1.75 10.00 -3.99
N THR A 112 -2.93 9.65 -3.52
CA THR A 112 -4.17 9.86 -4.25
C THR A 112 -4.67 11.29 -4.13
N VAL A 113 -5.23 11.84 -5.22
CA VAL A 113 -5.86 13.15 -5.28
C VAL A 113 -7.25 13.07 -5.93
N GLY A 114 -8.20 13.86 -5.47
CA GLY A 114 -9.55 13.94 -6.01
C GLY A 114 -10.65 13.72 -4.97
N GLU A 115 -11.89 13.61 -5.42
CA GLU A 115 -13.06 13.57 -4.54
C GLU A 115 -13.04 12.38 -3.56
N GLY A 116 -12.50 11.24 -3.97
CA GLY A 116 -12.36 10.05 -3.12
C GLY A 116 -11.14 10.05 -2.20
N ALA A 117 -10.24 11.03 -2.32
CA ALA A 117 -9.01 11.12 -1.54
C ALA A 117 -9.10 12.15 -0.39
N PHE A 118 -8.12 12.11 0.53
CA PHE A 118 -7.96 13.20 1.51
C PHE A 118 -7.45 14.47 0.85
N MET A 119 -6.47 14.36 -0.06
CA MET A 119 -5.96 15.50 -0.82
C MET A 119 -6.92 15.83 -1.95
N LYS A 120 -7.41 17.06 -1.98
CA LYS A 120 -8.40 17.52 -2.97
C LYS A 120 -7.77 18.16 -4.19
N THR A 121 -6.56 18.68 -4.02
CA THR A 121 -5.79 19.34 -5.09
C THR A 121 -4.46 18.65 -5.32
N VAL A 122 -3.92 18.80 -6.53
CA VAL A 122 -2.60 18.29 -6.90
C VAL A 122 -1.50 18.93 -6.05
N ASP A 123 -1.67 20.17 -5.64
CA ASP A 123 -0.68 20.88 -4.81
C ASP A 123 -0.62 20.31 -3.39
N GLU A 124 -1.76 20.03 -2.76
CA GLU A 124 -1.82 19.32 -1.48
C GLU A 124 -1.21 17.90 -1.58
N ALA A 125 -1.52 17.17 -2.65
CA ALA A 125 -0.95 15.85 -2.87
C ALA A 125 0.58 15.92 -3.05
N ARG A 126 1.07 16.95 -3.74
CA ARG A 126 2.52 17.20 -3.93
C ARG A 126 3.20 17.54 -2.61
N GLU A 127 2.59 18.38 -1.77
CA GLU A 127 3.11 18.72 -0.45
C GLU A 127 3.23 17.47 0.43
N LEU A 128 2.18 16.66 0.48
CA LEU A 128 2.19 15.38 1.21
C LEU A 128 3.26 14.43 0.66
N ALA A 129 3.33 14.26 -0.66
CA ALA A 129 4.31 13.41 -1.33
C ALA A 129 5.74 13.85 -0.99
N GLN A 130 6.04 15.14 -1.13
CA GLN A 130 7.36 15.70 -0.84
C GLN A 130 7.74 15.54 0.64
N THR A 131 6.79 15.76 1.55
CA THR A 131 7.00 15.57 2.99
C THR A 131 7.38 14.12 3.29
N MET A 132 6.67 13.15 2.74
CA MET A 132 6.97 11.72 2.93
C MET A 132 8.28 11.29 2.28
N VAL A 133 8.60 11.78 1.08
CA VAL A 133 9.88 11.52 0.41
C VAL A 133 11.04 12.08 1.23
N ASN A 134 10.91 13.28 1.78
CA ASN A 134 11.94 13.89 2.64
C ASN A 134 12.14 13.08 3.92
N LEU A 135 11.07 12.59 4.56
CA LEU A 135 11.16 11.69 5.72
C LEU A 135 11.90 10.40 5.37
N GLY A 136 11.58 9.78 4.24
CA GLY A 136 12.27 8.56 3.79
C GLY A 136 13.76 8.79 3.55
N LYS A 137 14.12 9.88 2.86
CA LYS A 137 15.52 10.27 2.64
C LYS A 137 16.25 10.54 3.94
N ALA A 138 15.63 11.22 4.90
CA ALA A 138 16.23 11.53 6.20
C ALA A 138 16.63 10.29 7.00
N VAL A 139 15.95 9.15 6.78
CA VAL A 139 16.27 7.85 7.41
C VAL A 139 17.01 6.90 6.47
N GLY A 140 17.55 7.38 5.36
CA GLY A 140 18.36 6.61 4.43
C GLY A 140 17.59 5.59 3.57
N ARG A 141 16.27 5.81 3.34
CA ARG A 141 15.45 4.91 2.52
C ARG A 141 15.24 5.48 1.12
N LYS A 142 15.40 4.64 0.09
CA LYS A 142 15.01 4.99 -1.28
C LYS A 142 13.50 5.23 -1.31
N THR A 143 13.06 6.43 -1.56
CA THR A 143 11.63 6.77 -1.51
C THR A 143 11.20 7.52 -2.75
N VAL A 144 10.19 7.00 -3.43
CA VAL A 144 9.53 7.61 -4.59
C VAL A 144 8.05 7.75 -4.29
N ALA A 145 7.46 8.83 -4.74
CA ALA A 145 6.02 9.05 -4.69
C ALA A 145 5.46 9.26 -6.09
N VAL A 146 4.32 8.65 -6.35
CA VAL A 146 3.47 8.92 -7.52
C VAL A 146 2.19 9.59 -7.05
N ILE A 147 1.67 10.51 -7.85
CA ILE A 147 0.38 11.17 -7.60
C ILE A 147 -0.62 10.56 -8.57
N THR A 148 -1.73 10.04 -8.04
CA THR A 148 -2.71 9.30 -8.83
C THR A 148 -4.12 9.85 -8.63
N ASP A 149 -4.96 9.73 -9.66
CA ASP A 149 -6.34 10.22 -9.61
C ASP A 149 -7.26 9.27 -8.81
N MET A 150 -8.00 9.83 -7.87
CA MET A 150 -9.05 9.19 -7.09
C MET A 150 -10.38 9.95 -7.20
N SER A 151 -10.65 10.58 -8.32
CA SER A 151 -11.93 11.22 -8.61
C SER A 151 -13.05 10.20 -8.83
N GLN A 152 -12.67 8.97 -9.18
CA GLN A 152 -13.54 7.81 -9.29
C GLN A 152 -12.95 6.64 -8.48
N PRO A 153 -13.80 5.72 -7.99
CA PRO A 153 -13.31 4.48 -7.36
C PRO A 153 -12.47 3.68 -8.34
N LEU A 154 -11.35 3.13 -7.87
CA LEU A 154 -10.54 2.22 -8.65
C LEU A 154 -11.29 0.88 -8.83
N GLY A 155 -11.56 0.50 -10.07
CA GLY A 155 -12.32 -0.69 -10.38
C GLY A 155 -13.83 -0.55 -10.22
N ARG A 156 -14.52 -1.67 -10.27
CA ARG A 156 -15.99 -1.75 -10.18
C ARG A 156 -16.47 -2.27 -8.84
N ALA A 157 -15.66 -3.04 -8.15
CA ALA A 157 -15.99 -3.60 -6.85
C ALA A 157 -15.74 -2.59 -5.73
N ILE A 158 -16.76 -2.35 -4.91
CA ILE A 158 -16.71 -1.49 -3.73
C ILE A 158 -17.23 -2.30 -2.56
N GLY A 159 -16.39 -2.50 -1.56
CA GLY A 159 -16.67 -3.29 -0.36
C GLY A 159 -15.58 -4.33 -0.11
N ASN A 160 -15.32 -4.63 1.17
CA ASN A 160 -14.14 -5.39 1.60
C ASN A 160 -13.96 -6.70 0.84
N ARG A 161 -14.96 -7.58 0.88
CA ARG A 161 -14.90 -8.88 0.19
C ARG A 161 -14.94 -8.78 -1.33
N LEU A 162 -15.73 -7.84 -1.87
CA LEU A 162 -15.84 -7.66 -3.31
C LEU A 162 -14.52 -7.19 -3.92
N GLU A 163 -13.80 -6.32 -3.23
CA GLU A 163 -12.49 -5.86 -3.68
C GLU A 163 -11.41 -6.95 -3.60
N ILE A 164 -11.53 -7.93 -2.68
CA ILE A 164 -10.69 -9.13 -2.67
C ILE A 164 -10.96 -9.98 -3.93
N LEU A 165 -12.24 -10.20 -4.26
CA LEU A 165 -12.60 -10.98 -5.44
C LEU A 165 -12.09 -10.33 -6.73
N GLU A 166 -12.27 -9.02 -6.89
CA GLU A 166 -11.75 -8.27 -8.04
C GLU A 166 -10.20 -8.33 -8.09
N ALA A 167 -9.52 -8.24 -6.95
CA ALA A 167 -8.08 -8.38 -6.91
C ALA A 167 -7.60 -9.76 -7.36
N LEU A 168 -8.30 -10.83 -6.97
CA LEU A 168 -8.02 -12.18 -7.43
C LEU A 168 -8.26 -12.36 -8.92
N GLU A 169 -9.32 -11.77 -9.47
CA GLU A 169 -9.58 -11.78 -10.92
C GLU A 169 -8.44 -11.13 -11.69
N ILE A 170 -7.93 -9.98 -11.19
CA ILE A 170 -6.80 -9.28 -11.81
C ILE A 170 -5.53 -10.15 -11.77
N LEU A 171 -5.23 -10.77 -10.62
CA LEU A 171 -4.09 -11.68 -10.47
C LEU A 171 -4.20 -12.97 -11.30
N GLN A 172 -5.38 -13.29 -11.81
CA GLN A 172 -5.63 -14.39 -12.74
C GLN A 172 -5.62 -13.94 -14.21
N GLY A 173 -5.14 -12.73 -14.51
CA GLY A 173 -5.15 -12.18 -15.86
C GLY A 173 -6.54 -11.82 -16.41
N LYS A 174 -7.57 -11.79 -15.56
CA LYS A 174 -8.98 -11.50 -15.95
C LYS A 174 -9.41 -10.07 -15.58
N GLY A 175 -8.46 -9.25 -15.20
CA GLY A 175 -8.70 -7.87 -14.77
C GLY A 175 -9.09 -6.94 -15.92
N ARG A 176 -9.68 -5.81 -15.54
CA ARG A 176 -9.88 -4.69 -16.48
C ARG A 176 -8.54 -4.11 -16.90
N GLU A 177 -8.45 -3.72 -18.17
CA GLU A 177 -7.26 -3.15 -18.80
C GLU A 177 -6.68 -1.96 -18.03
N ASP A 178 -7.54 -1.00 -17.65
CA ASP A 178 -7.14 0.22 -16.95
C ASP A 178 -6.49 -0.05 -15.59
N ILE A 179 -7.05 -0.99 -14.80
CA ILE A 179 -6.48 -1.36 -13.51
C ILE A 179 -5.21 -2.19 -13.69
N SER A 180 -5.21 -3.15 -14.60
CA SER A 180 -4.05 -3.98 -14.88
C SER A 180 -2.87 -3.13 -15.34
N HIS A 181 -3.11 -2.17 -16.23
CA HIS A 181 -2.08 -1.22 -16.68
C HIS A 181 -1.53 -0.39 -15.51
N PHE A 182 -2.40 0.23 -14.72
CA PHE A 182 -2.00 1.01 -13.54
C PHE A 182 -1.17 0.19 -12.53
N ILE A 183 -1.58 -1.05 -12.26
CA ILE A 183 -0.83 -1.94 -11.36
C ILE A 183 0.54 -2.30 -11.96
N CYS A 184 0.62 -2.54 -13.26
CA CYS A 184 1.89 -2.86 -13.92
C CYS A 184 2.87 -1.68 -13.90
N GLU A 185 2.39 -0.44 -14.05
CA GLU A 185 3.20 0.77 -13.88
C GLU A 185 3.77 0.88 -12.46
N LEU A 186 2.94 0.69 -11.44
CA LEU A 186 3.40 0.71 -10.05
C LEU A 186 4.38 -0.44 -9.75
N ALA A 187 4.12 -1.62 -10.29
CA ALA A 187 5.01 -2.77 -10.13
C ALA A 187 6.37 -2.51 -10.78
N GLN A 188 6.40 -1.96 -11.99
CA GLN A 188 7.63 -1.59 -12.69
C GLN A 188 8.47 -0.61 -11.85
N ILE A 189 7.86 0.41 -11.25
CA ILE A 189 8.57 1.35 -10.36
C ILE A 189 9.12 0.63 -9.12
N MET A 190 8.35 -0.26 -8.49
CA MET A 190 8.83 -1.04 -7.32
C MET A 190 9.99 -1.96 -7.68
N LEU A 191 9.92 -2.62 -8.83
CA LEU A 191 10.99 -3.49 -9.34
C LEU A 191 12.27 -2.70 -9.62
N SER A 192 12.16 -1.55 -10.28
CA SER A 192 13.29 -0.66 -10.53
C SER A 192 13.94 -0.15 -9.23
N LEU A 193 13.14 0.20 -8.22
CA LEU A 193 13.64 0.56 -6.88
C LEU A 193 14.45 -0.56 -6.23
N ALA A 194 14.10 -1.82 -6.53
CA ALA A 194 14.81 -3.01 -6.08
C ALA A 194 15.97 -3.44 -7.01
N ASN A 195 16.31 -2.63 -8.03
CA ASN A 195 17.30 -2.90 -9.09
C ASN A 195 16.94 -4.14 -9.95
N VAL A 196 15.66 -4.41 -10.13
CA VAL A 196 15.13 -5.39 -11.08
C VAL A 196 14.56 -4.64 -12.27
N GLU A 197 15.32 -4.63 -13.38
CA GLU A 197 14.92 -3.91 -14.57
C GLU A 197 13.88 -4.72 -15.35
N LYS A 198 12.66 -4.18 -15.44
CA LYS A 198 11.53 -4.70 -16.19
C LYS A 198 10.78 -3.56 -16.87
N THR A 199 10.29 -3.79 -18.06
CA THR A 199 9.35 -2.89 -18.72
C THR A 199 7.93 -3.15 -18.20
N VAL A 200 7.02 -2.17 -18.36
CA VAL A 200 5.60 -2.35 -18.02
C VAL A 200 4.99 -3.53 -18.79
N GLU A 201 5.39 -3.70 -20.05
CA GLU A 201 4.91 -4.79 -20.91
C GLU A 201 5.36 -6.18 -20.41
N GLU A 202 6.62 -6.32 -19.98
CA GLU A 202 7.11 -7.57 -19.37
C GLU A 202 6.36 -7.90 -18.07
N VAL A 203 6.08 -6.88 -17.25
CA VAL A 203 5.28 -7.06 -16.01
C VAL A 203 3.86 -7.48 -16.34
N ARG A 204 3.27 -6.90 -17.37
CA ARG A 204 1.94 -7.25 -17.86
C ARG A 204 1.86 -8.69 -18.36
N GLN A 205 2.79 -9.10 -19.23
CA GLN A 205 2.88 -10.49 -19.71
C GLN A 205 3.02 -11.48 -18.55
N HIS A 206 3.75 -11.12 -17.51
CA HIS A 206 3.89 -11.96 -16.31
C HIS A 206 2.59 -12.03 -15.49
N LEU A 207 1.81 -10.96 -15.42
CA LEU A 207 0.51 -10.92 -14.74
C LEU A 207 -0.55 -11.77 -15.47
N GLU A 208 -0.47 -11.86 -16.81
CA GLU A 208 -1.42 -12.56 -17.67
C GLU A 208 -1.15 -14.08 -17.80
N ASN A 209 0.05 -14.55 -17.39
CA ASN A 209 0.46 -15.97 -17.45
C ASN A 209 0.32 -16.68 -16.10
#